data_856d6363444ce174ba77a3f2fa1cce28
#
_entry.id   856d6363444ce174ba77a3f2fa1cce28
#
_cell.length_a   1.000
_cell.length_b   1.000
_cell.length_c   1.000
_cell.angle_alpha   90.00
_cell.angle_beta   90.00
_cell.angle_gamma   90.00
#
_symmetry.space_group_name_H-M   'P 1'
#
loop_
_entity.id
_entity.type
_entity.pdbx_description
1 polymer ?
#
loop_
_entity_poly.entity_id
_entity_poly.type
_entity_poly.pdbx_seq_one_letter_code
_entity_poly.pdbx_strand_id
1 'polypeptide(L)'
;MASRKLESWSPWILLVATLVLWQAVCSAFNVSEFIFPSPVRIWDQLMEFRGEIAKHAWRTFWVTMVGFGIAIVVGVLLGFLIGSSRLAYAAIYPLMTGFNALPKAAFVPILVVWFGIGVGPAVLTAFLISFFPITVNIATGLATLEPELEDVLRVLGA
;
A
#
# COMPACT_ATOMS: atom_id res chain seq x y z
N MET A 1 -11.24 -4.65 37.70
CA MET A 1 -9.82 -4.49 37.25
C MET A 1 -9.29 -5.70 36.48
N ALA A 2 -9.73 -6.93 36.76
CA ALA A 2 -9.28 -8.13 36.05
C ALA A 2 -9.75 -8.20 34.57
N SER A 3 -10.97 -7.75 34.25
CA SER A 3 -11.52 -7.78 32.88
C SER A 3 -10.73 -6.90 31.88
N ARG A 4 -10.34 -5.72 32.30
CA ARG A 4 -9.54 -4.80 31.44
C ARG A 4 -8.15 -5.35 31.08
N LYS A 5 -7.54 -6.13 31.96
CA LYS A 5 -6.26 -6.80 31.66
C LYS A 5 -6.47 -7.97 30.69
N LEU A 6 -7.54 -8.74 30.85
CA LEU A 6 -7.89 -9.82 29.91
C LEU A 6 -8.22 -9.25 28.52
N GLU A 7 -8.96 -8.17 28.44
CA GLU A 7 -9.27 -7.49 27.17
C GLU A 7 -7.99 -7.00 26.44
N SER A 8 -7.01 -6.47 27.19
CA SER A 8 -5.73 -6.03 26.64
C SER A 8 -4.85 -7.18 26.13
N TRP A 9 -4.97 -8.38 26.73
CA TRP A 9 -4.17 -9.55 26.34
C TRP A 9 -4.89 -10.47 25.34
N SER A 10 -6.21 -10.29 25.15
CA SER A 10 -7.00 -11.16 24.27
C SER A 10 -6.46 -11.26 22.83
N PRO A 11 -5.95 -10.20 22.15
CA PRO A 11 -5.41 -10.34 20.83
C PRO A 11 -4.15 -11.21 20.78
N TRP A 12 -3.29 -11.07 21.78
CA TRP A 12 -2.06 -11.87 21.89
C TRP A 12 -2.33 -13.34 22.19
N ILE A 13 -3.30 -13.60 23.08
CA ILE A 13 -3.74 -14.98 23.39
C ILE A 13 -4.32 -15.62 22.14
N LEU A 14 -5.16 -14.90 21.38
CA LEU A 14 -5.74 -15.40 20.15
C LEU A 14 -4.66 -15.68 19.10
N LEU A 15 -3.69 -14.79 18.95
CA LEU A 15 -2.56 -14.98 18.03
C LEU A 15 -1.77 -16.24 18.35
N VAL A 16 -1.38 -16.40 19.63
CA VAL A 16 -0.62 -17.58 20.08
C VAL A 16 -1.45 -18.85 19.92
N ALA A 17 -2.73 -18.83 20.32
CA ALA A 17 -3.63 -19.96 20.16
C ALA A 17 -3.78 -20.38 18.68
N THR A 18 -3.89 -19.41 17.77
CA THR A 18 -3.96 -19.66 16.32
C THR A 18 -2.68 -20.30 15.79
N LEU A 19 -1.50 -19.80 16.19
CA LEU A 19 -0.24 -20.39 15.79
C LEU A 19 -0.04 -21.81 16.33
N VAL A 20 -0.42 -22.05 17.58
CA VAL A 20 -0.37 -23.38 18.20
C VAL A 20 -1.32 -24.34 17.50
N LEU A 21 -2.55 -23.91 17.24
CA LEU A 21 -3.53 -24.71 16.51
C LEU A 21 -3.04 -25.04 15.10
N TRP A 22 -2.51 -24.07 14.38
CA TRP A 22 -1.92 -24.28 13.05
C TRP A 22 -0.81 -25.32 13.10
N GLN A 23 0.14 -25.18 14.03
CA GLN A 23 1.21 -26.16 14.22
C GLN A 23 0.67 -27.56 14.52
N ALA A 24 -0.31 -27.64 15.44
CA ALA A 24 -0.92 -28.91 15.82
C ALA A 24 -1.62 -29.60 14.65
N VAL A 25 -2.38 -28.86 13.84
CA VAL A 25 -3.05 -29.38 12.64
C VAL A 25 -2.02 -29.92 11.64
N CYS A 26 -0.97 -29.15 11.34
CA CYS A 26 0.08 -29.58 10.39
C CYS A 26 0.75 -30.87 10.89
N SER A 27 1.03 -30.96 12.18
CA SER A 27 1.70 -32.14 12.78
C SER A 27 0.79 -33.37 12.88
N ALA A 28 -0.49 -33.18 13.25
CA ALA A 28 -1.44 -34.28 13.44
C ALA A 28 -1.86 -34.94 12.11
N PHE A 29 -2.00 -34.14 11.07
CA PHE A 29 -2.42 -34.62 9.74
C PHE A 29 -1.25 -34.87 8.78
N ASN A 30 0.00 -34.72 9.22
CA ASN A 30 1.20 -34.83 8.37
C ASN A 30 1.05 -34.07 7.06
N VAL A 31 0.58 -32.81 7.14
CA VAL A 31 0.31 -32.00 5.96
C VAL A 31 1.62 -31.73 5.23
N SER A 32 1.64 -31.97 3.91
CA SER A 32 2.83 -31.71 3.09
C SER A 32 3.23 -30.24 3.18
N GLU A 33 4.52 -29.99 3.43
CA GLU A 33 5.12 -28.66 3.51
C GLU A 33 4.93 -27.85 2.20
N PHE A 34 4.80 -28.53 1.05
CA PHE A 34 4.53 -27.89 -0.24
C PHE A 34 3.11 -27.34 -0.36
N ILE A 35 2.15 -27.89 0.39
CA ILE A 35 0.77 -27.44 0.37
C ILE A 35 0.54 -26.40 1.46
N PHE A 36 0.98 -26.72 2.69
CA PHE A 36 0.77 -25.84 3.84
C PHE A 36 1.87 -26.02 4.87
N PRO A 37 2.94 -25.21 4.84
CA PRO A 37 4.05 -25.32 5.77
C PRO A 37 3.62 -24.98 7.20
N SER A 38 4.20 -25.67 8.18
CA SER A 38 3.95 -25.36 9.58
C SER A 38 4.71 -24.10 10.04
N PRO A 39 4.25 -23.40 11.10
CA PRO A 39 4.93 -22.24 11.65
C PRO A 39 6.39 -22.48 12.02
N VAL A 40 6.71 -23.64 12.59
CA VAL A 40 8.10 -24.00 12.91
C VAL A 40 8.92 -24.13 11.65
N ARG A 41 8.39 -24.77 10.61
CA ARG A 41 9.10 -24.92 9.35
C ARG A 41 9.34 -23.57 8.64
N ILE A 42 8.35 -22.66 8.72
CA ILE A 42 8.52 -21.29 8.20
C ILE A 42 9.65 -20.57 8.92
N TRP A 43 9.74 -20.73 10.24
CA TRP A 43 10.81 -20.13 11.03
C TRP A 43 12.20 -20.70 10.67
N ASP A 44 12.30 -22.01 10.50
CA ASP A 44 13.56 -22.67 10.12
C ASP A 44 14.05 -22.17 8.75
N GLN A 45 13.13 -22.12 7.76
CA GLN A 45 13.42 -21.59 6.43
C GLN A 45 13.79 -20.09 6.47
N LEU A 46 13.11 -19.30 7.30
CA LEU A 46 13.45 -17.89 7.50
C LEU A 46 14.88 -17.72 8.03
N MET A 47 15.30 -18.57 8.95
CA MET A 47 16.66 -18.52 9.51
C MET A 47 17.69 -19.02 8.52
N GLU A 48 17.40 -20.06 7.76
CA GLU A 48 18.26 -20.61 6.72
C GLU A 48 18.51 -19.60 5.60
N PHE A 49 17.45 -18.97 5.08
CA PHE A 49 17.51 -18.04 3.94
C PHE A 49 17.52 -16.55 4.34
N ARG A 50 17.76 -16.22 5.61
CA ARG A 50 17.70 -14.85 6.13
C ARG A 50 18.51 -13.84 5.30
N GLY A 51 19.66 -14.24 4.78
CA GLY A 51 20.52 -13.38 3.98
C GLY A 51 19.91 -13.03 2.63
N GLU A 52 19.37 -14.03 1.93
CA GLU A 52 18.70 -13.81 0.64
C GLU A 52 17.38 -13.04 0.83
N ILE A 53 16.63 -13.38 1.87
CA ILE A 53 15.37 -12.66 2.22
C ILE A 53 15.67 -11.20 2.51
N ALA A 54 16.70 -10.88 3.31
CA ALA A 54 17.09 -9.52 3.63
C ALA A 54 17.49 -8.73 2.36
N LYS A 55 18.27 -9.34 1.48
CA LYS A 55 18.70 -8.76 0.20
C LYS A 55 17.50 -8.45 -0.70
N HIS A 56 16.58 -9.41 -0.85
CA HIS A 56 15.38 -9.21 -1.66
C HIS A 56 14.40 -8.21 -1.02
N ALA A 57 14.23 -8.25 0.29
CA ALA A 57 13.42 -7.28 1.04
C ALA A 57 13.96 -5.85 0.86
N TRP A 58 15.29 -5.68 0.96
CA TRP A 58 15.94 -4.38 0.73
C TRP A 58 15.72 -3.87 -0.70
N ARG A 59 15.86 -4.75 -1.69
CA ARG A 59 15.57 -4.40 -3.09
C ARG A 59 14.12 -3.96 -3.28
N THR A 60 13.16 -4.73 -2.75
CA THR A 60 11.74 -4.39 -2.83
C THR A 60 11.44 -3.06 -2.14
N PHE A 61 11.97 -2.86 -0.92
CA PHE A 61 11.84 -1.60 -0.19
C PHE A 61 12.32 -0.41 -1.02
N TRP A 62 13.51 -0.49 -1.57
CA TRP A 62 14.09 0.60 -2.35
C TRP A 62 13.30 0.90 -3.63
N VAL A 63 12.93 -0.13 -4.38
CA VAL A 63 12.11 0.00 -5.58
C VAL A 63 10.76 0.67 -5.27
N THR A 64 10.13 0.24 -4.18
CA THR A 64 8.86 0.83 -3.72
C THR A 64 9.04 2.29 -3.32
N MET A 65 10.09 2.62 -2.57
CA MET A 65 10.36 4.00 -2.14
C MET A 65 10.63 4.94 -3.32
N VAL A 66 11.35 4.48 -4.35
CA VAL A 66 11.59 5.27 -5.55
C VAL A 66 10.28 5.52 -6.31
N GLY A 67 9.49 4.47 -6.58
CA GLY A 67 8.20 4.61 -7.27
C GLY A 67 7.21 5.48 -6.49
N PHE A 68 7.14 5.30 -5.17
CA PHE A 68 6.30 6.10 -4.28
C PHE A 68 6.76 7.57 -4.22
N GLY A 69 8.07 7.82 -4.11
CA GLY A 69 8.61 9.17 -4.11
C GLY A 69 8.28 9.93 -5.39
N ILE A 70 8.43 9.29 -6.55
CA ILE A 70 8.03 9.88 -7.84
C ILE A 70 6.51 10.15 -7.84
N ALA A 71 5.71 9.20 -7.32
CA ALA A 71 4.25 9.35 -7.24
C ALA A 71 3.83 10.52 -6.34
N ILE A 72 4.52 10.75 -5.23
CA ILE A 72 4.27 11.92 -4.37
C ILE A 72 4.52 13.20 -5.16
N VAL A 73 5.69 13.36 -5.74
CA VAL A 73 6.06 14.59 -6.44
C VAL A 73 5.08 14.89 -7.59
N VAL A 74 4.89 13.91 -8.47
CA VAL A 74 4.02 14.08 -9.66
C VAL A 74 2.55 14.18 -9.25
N GLY A 75 2.11 13.35 -8.31
CA GLY A 75 0.72 13.30 -7.84
C GLY A 75 0.30 14.56 -7.08
N VAL A 76 1.19 15.11 -6.23
CA VAL A 76 0.95 16.38 -5.53
C VAL A 76 0.85 17.53 -6.53
N LEU A 77 1.80 17.65 -7.45
CA LEU A 77 1.81 18.71 -8.45
C LEU A 77 0.56 18.67 -9.33
N LEU A 78 0.22 17.50 -9.88
CA LEU A 78 -0.96 17.35 -10.73
C LEU A 78 -2.26 17.50 -9.94
N GLY A 79 -2.33 16.94 -8.75
CA GLY A 79 -3.49 17.09 -7.87
C GLY A 79 -3.76 18.55 -7.50
N PHE A 80 -2.69 19.32 -7.22
CA PHE A 80 -2.77 20.75 -6.97
C PHE A 80 -3.26 21.50 -8.22
N LEU A 81 -2.69 21.26 -9.40
CA LEU A 81 -3.11 21.90 -10.65
C LEU A 81 -4.57 21.61 -10.98
N ILE A 82 -5.02 20.37 -10.79
CA ILE A 82 -6.41 19.96 -11.04
C ILE A 82 -7.34 20.60 -10.01
N GLY A 83 -7.01 20.54 -8.73
CA GLY A 83 -7.87 21.03 -7.65
C GLY A 83 -7.97 22.55 -7.56
N SER A 84 -6.96 23.29 -8.04
CA SER A 84 -6.94 24.76 -8.03
C SER A 84 -7.81 25.40 -9.12
N SER A 85 -8.30 24.64 -10.09
CA SER A 85 -9.13 25.15 -11.19
C SER A 85 -10.45 24.39 -11.30
N ARG A 86 -11.58 25.08 -11.18
CA ARG A 86 -12.91 24.49 -11.35
C ARG A 86 -13.07 23.79 -12.70
N LEU A 87 -12.55 24.37 -13.76
CA LEU A 87 -12.60 23.79 -15.12
C LEU A 87 -11.72 22.54 -15.22
N ALA A 88 -10.49 22.58 -14.71
CA ALA A 88 -9.58 21.44 -14.71
C ALA A 88 -10.14 20.29 -13.85
N TYR A 89 -10.70 20.60 -12.69
CA TYR A 89 -11.33 19.63 -11.83
C TYR A 89 -12.52 18.95 -12.53
N ALA A 90 -13.47 19.73 -13.09
CA ALA A 90 -14.63 19.18 -13.77
C ALA A 90 -14.26 18.29 -14.98
N ALA A 91 -13.19 18.63 -15.71
CA ALA A 91 -12.78 17.89 -16.90
C ALA A 91 -11.92 16.66 -16.59
N ILE A 92 -10.98 16.77 -15.66
CA ILE A 92 -9.92 15.74 -15.43
C ILE A 92 -10.28 14.78 -14.29
N TYR A 93 -10.96 15.28 -13.25
CA TYR A 93 -11.27 14.46 -12.08
C TYR A 93 -12.06 13.17 -12.38
N PRO A 94 -13.12 13.19 -13.23
CA PRO A 94 -13.83 11.95 -13.58
C PRO A 94 -12.93 10.91 -14.24
N LEU A 95 -12.00 11.37 -15.09
CA LEU A 95 -11.03 10.49 -15.75
C LEU A 95 -10.05 9.89 -14.73
N MET A 96 -9.52 10.73 -13.83
CA MET A 96 -8.62 10.27 -12.78
C MET A 96 -9.28 9.25 -11.86
N THR A 97 -10.51 9.50 -11.46
CA THR A 97 -11.30 8.57 -10.63
C THR A 97 -11.57 7.26 -11.36
N GLY A 98 -11.92 7.32 -12.64
CA GLY A 98 -12.08 6.15 -13.49
C GLY A 98 -10.80 5.30 -13.56
N PHE A 99 -9.66 5.92 -13.84
CA PHE A 99 -8.36 5.23 -13.83
C PHE A 99 -7.98 4.71 -12.43
N ASN A 100 -8.36 5.43 -11.38
CA ASN A 100 -8.12 4.97 -10.01
C ASN A 100 -8.89 3.69 -9.66
N ALA A 101 -10.05 3.47 -10.25
CA ALA A 101 -10.87 2.28 -10.05
C ALA A 101 -10.29 1.03 -10.74
N LEU A 102 -9.41 1.19 -11.74
CA LEU A 102 -8.81 0.06 -12.44
C LEU A 102 -7.84 -0.71 -11.54
N PRO A 103 -7.81 -2.05 -11.62
CA PRO A 103 -6.86 -2.88 -10.87
C PRO A 103 -5.45 -2.71 -11.44
N LYS A 104 -4.64 -1.80 -10.84
CA LYS A 104 -3.29 -1.46 -11.31
C LYS A 104 -2.38 -2.69 -11.40
N ALA A 105 -2.58 -3.69 -10.55
CA ALA A 105 -1.83 -4.95 -10.62
C ALA A 105 -2.01 -5.70 -11.95
N ALA A 106 -3.13 -5.50 -12.63
CA ALA A 106 -3.37 -6.10 -13.95
C ALA A 106 -2.44 -5.54 -15.05
N PHE A 107 -1.83 -4.38 -14.84
CA PHE A 107 -0.87 -3.81 -15.79
C PHE A 107 0.53 -4.42 -15.67
N VAL A 108 0.84 -5.12 -14.58
CA VAL A 108 2.19 -5.70 -14.35
C VAL A 108 2.65 -6.59 -15.51
N PRO A 109 1.86 -7.54 -16.03
CA PRO A 109 2.28 -8.35 -17.17
C PRO A 109 2.60 -7.50 -18.41
N ILE A 110 1.83 -6.45 -18.68
CA ILE A 110 2.03 -5.55 -19.82
C ILE A 110 3.34 -4.77 -19.64
N LEU A 111 3.58 -4.26 -18.44
CA LEU A 111 4.83 -3.56 -18.12
C LEU A 111 6.05 -4.47 -18.26
N VAL A 112 5.93 -5.74 -17.88
CA VAL A 112 7.00 -6.73 -18.04
C VAL A 112 7.25 -7.04 -19.53
N VAL A 113 6.23 -7.11 -20.35
CA VAL A 113 6.37 -7.32 -21.81
C VAL A 113 7.07 -6.13 -22.47
N TRP A 114 6.74 -4.89 -22.06
CA TRP A 114 7.29 -3.68 -22.68
C TRP A 114 8.71 -3.34 -22.18
N PHE A 115 8.97 -3.51 -20.90
CA PHE A 115 10.21 -3.07 -20.25
C PHE A 115 11.12 -4.21 -19.80
N GLY A 116 10.70 -5.46 -20.01
CA GLY A 116 11.42 -6.63 -19.52
C GLY A 116 11.25 -6.88 -18.03
N ILE A 117 11.82 -7.98 -17.53
CA ILE A 117 11.84 -8.32 -16.10
C ILE A 117 12.92 -7.49 -15.42
N GLY A 118 12.57 -6.67 -14.42
CA GLY A 118 13.57 -5.88 -13.72
C GLY A 118 13.03 -4.83 -12.78
N VAL A 119 13.90 -3.87 -12.46
CA VAL A 119 13.59 -2.75 -11.56
C VAL A 119 12.57 -1.79 -12.19
N GLY A 120 12.65 -1.54 -13.50
CA GLY A 120 11.79 -0.59 -14.22
C GLY A 120 10.29 -0.87 -14.04
N PRO A 121 9.78 -2.04 -14.46
CA PRO A 121 8.38 -2.40 -14.25
C PRO A 121 7.93 -2.35 -12.80
N ALA A 122 8.80 -2.72 -11.86
CA ALA A 122 8.49 -2.70 -10.44
C ALA A 122 8.34 -1.26 -9.90
N VAL A 123 9.22 -0.34 -10.30
CA VAL A 123 9.12 1.09 -9.97
C VAL A 123 7.86 1.70 -10.57
N LEU A 124 7.57 1.41 -11.85
CA LEU A 124 6.37 1.89 -12.52
C LEU A 124 5.09 1.37 -11.86
N THR A 125 5.08 0.11 -11.42
CA THR A 125 3.96 -0.47 -10.69
C THR A 125 3.73 0.26 -9.37
N ALA A 126 4.77 0.48 -8.57
CA ALA A 126 4.70 1.22 -7.31
C ALA A 126 4.22 2.67 -7.55
N PHE A 127 4.73 3.31 -8.60
CA PHE A 127 4.28 4.63 -9.04
C PHE A 127 2.78 4.62 -9.36
N LEU A 128 2.31 3.76 -10.26
CA LEU A 128 0.90 3.74 -10.69
C LEU A 128 -0.07 3.47 -9.54
N ILE A 129 0.29 2.57 -8.62
CA ILE A 129 -0.55 2.25 -7.46
C ILE A 129 -0.72 3.48 -6.57
N SER A 130 0.34 4.27 -6.37
CA SER A 130 0.35 5.41 -5.46
C SER A 130 -0.10 6.71 -6.10
N PHE A 131 0.21 6.94 -7.37
CA PHE A 131 -0.04 8.18 -8.11
C PHE A 131 -1.51 8.58 -8.14
N PHE A 132 -2.39 7.68 -8.59
CA PHE A 132 -3.81 8.00 -8.74
C PHE A 132 -4.48 8.36 -7.41
N PRO A 133 -4.34 7.59 -6.32
CA PRO A 133 -4.89 7.97 -5.03
C PRO A 133 -4.38 9.33 -4.52
N ILE A 134 -3.08 9.59 -4.64
CA ILE A 134 -2.48 10.86 -4.20
C ILE A 134 -3.10 12.02 -5.00
N THR A 135 -3.11 11.92 -6.32
CA THR A 135 -3.63 12.97 -7.21
C THR A 135 -5.11 13.24 -6.92
N VAL A 136 -5.93 12.19 -6.83
CA VAL A 136 -7.38 12.31 -6.59
C VAL A 136 -7.66 12.93 -5.23
N ASN A 137 -6.96 12.48 -4.17
CA ASN A 137 -7.19 13.01 -2.83
C ASN A 137 -6.80 14.49 -2.71
N ILE A 138 -5.68 14.90 -3.31
CA ILE A 138 -5.25 16.30 -3.29
C ILE A 138 -6.21 17.17 -4.11
N ALA A 139 -6.58 16.74 -5.33
CA ALA A 139 -7.53 17.47 -6.15
C ALA A 139 -8.89 17.64 -5.47
N THR A 140 -9.39 16.58 -4.83
CA THR A 140 -10.65 16.63 -4.07
C THR A 140 -10.52 17.54 -2.85
N GLY A 141 -9.45 17.40 -2.06
CA GLY A 141 -9.24 18.22 -0.87
C GLY A 141 -9.23 19.72 -1.18
N LEU A 142 -8.59 20.12 -2.28
CA LEU A 142 -8.58 21.52 -2.71
C LEU A 142 -9.93 21.99 -3.28
N ALA A 143 -10.59 21.15 -4.09
CA ALA A 143 -11.86 21.52 -4.72
C ALA A 143 -13.04 21.55 -3.74
N THR A 144 -12.95 20.86 -2.59
CA THR A 144 -13.99 20.79 -1.56
C THR A 144 -13.69 21.63 -0.32
N LEU A 145 -12.71 22.54 -0.39
CA LEU A 145 -12.47 23.50 0.69
C LEU A 145 -13.75 24.31 0.96
N GLU A 146 -14.20 24.28 2.21
CA GLU A 146 -15.35 25.05 2.66
C GLU A 146 -15.03 26.55 2.56
N PRO A 147 -15.88 27.36 1.87
CA PRO A 147 -15.67 28.81 1.75
C PRO A 147 -15.53 29.51 3.11
N GLU A 148 -16.15 28.96 4.13
CA GLU A 148 -16.10 29.46 5.51
C GLU A 148 -14.69 29.40 6.11
N LEU A 149 -13.91 28.35 5.77
CA LEU A 149 -12.51 28.24 6.20
C LEU A 149 -11.61 29.26 5.49
N GLU A 150 -11.89 29.54 4.22
CA GLU A 150 -11.18 30.57 3.46
C GLU A 150 -11.46 31.96 4.04
N ASP A 151 -12.71 32.25 4.41
CA ASP A 151 -13.07 33.50 5.04
C ASP A 151 -12.46 33.70 6.42
N VAL A 152 -12.35 32.63 7.24
CA VAL A 152 -11.64 32.67 8.52
C VAL A 152 -10.16 33.01 8.34
N LEU A 153 -9.49 32.38 7.37
CA LEU A 153 -8.08 32.67 7.08
C LEU A 153 -7.90 34.11 6.61
N ARG A 154 -8.79 34.64 5.77
CA ARG A 154 -8.75 36.05 5.33
C ARG A 154 -8.90 37.02 6.50
N VAL A 155 -9.82 36.73 7.43
CA VAL A 155 -10.01 37.56 8.64
C VAL A 155 -8.80 37.54 9.56
N LEU A 156 -8.06 36.42 9.58
CA LEU A 156 -6.83 36.25 10.35
C LEU A 156 -5.59 36.81 9.64
N GLY A 157 -5.73 37.39 8.45
CA GLY A 157 -4.65 38.06 7.72
C GLY A 157 -3.75 37.12 6.90
N ALA A 158 -4.24 35.93 6.56
CA ALA A 158 -3.53 34.98 5.70
C ALA A 158 -3.90 35.16 4.21
#